data_da281e668881d6257fb00990efa4406a
#
_entry.id   da281e668881d6257fb00990efa4406a
#
_cell.length_a   1.000
_cell.length_b   1.000
_cell.length_c   1.000
_cell.angle_alpha   90.00
_cell.angle_beta   90.00
_cell.angle_gamma   90.00
#
_symmetry.space_group_name_H-M   'P 1'
#
loop_
_entity.id
_entity.type
_entity.pdbx_description
1 polymer ?
#
loop_
_entity_poly.entity_id
_entity_poly.type
_entity_poly.pdbx_seq_one_letter_code
_entity_poly.pdbx_strand_id
1 'polypeptide(L)'
;MNPARRGPTRVAARKGAASAPAPLDEQAPQAGHYAELLRRMLPKQSQTVASHRLGNERVWLKKAGPRHGQWRYRVLALIAGALRLDVLRPVPNPGGSEAILIEARRLRELGEAGLRVPVVLAEQPGGLLMSDLGQGRATVSVLERLEQAAAAGPASLLAAWRDGLDAIAAVHARGAYLSQAFDRNLVHCPDGVIGYIDFEDDPGMALGLAECQVRDWLSYLHSTAMLVRAAAPQAAAEHWHAVQADASDAVRERIAHAAQRMRWLRHLPSGRRWGRDTQRVRASARLLNRWYSR
;
A
#
# COMPACT_ATOMS: atom_id res chain seq x y z
N MET A 1 28.87 -62.10 -7.59
CA MET A 1 29.19 -60.80 -8.18
C MET A 1 27.96 -59.89 -7.98
N ASN A 2 28.10 -58.93 -7.07
CA ASN A 2 27.00 -58.06 -6.61
C ASN A 2 27.34 -56.60 -7.04
N PRO A 3 26.49 -55.90 -7.82
CA PRO A 3 26.72 -54.49 -8.09
C PRO A 3 25.94 -53.61 -7.11
N ALA A 4 26.67 -52.66 -6.58
CA ALA A 4 26.35 -51.68 -5.59
C ALA A 4 25.09 -50.84 -5.87
N ARG A 5 24.29 -50.64 -4.81
CA ARG A 5 23.23 -49.64 -4.69
C ARG A 5 23.86 -48.26 -4.48
N ARG A 6 23.63 -47.33 -5.41
CA ARG A 6 23.90 -45.91 -5.22
C ARG A 6 22.67 -45.26 -4.57
N GLY A 7 22.86 -44.71 -3.37
CA GLY A 7 21.87 -43.93 -2.66
C GLY A 7 21.76 -42.48 -3.23
N PRO A 8 20.64 -41.81 -3.00
CA PRO A 8 20.41 -40.43 -3.54
C PRO A 8 21.19 -39.39 -2.75
N THR A 9 21.87 -38.54 -3.51
CA THR A 9 22.61 -37.35 -3.02
C THR A 9 21.63 -36.31 -2.44
N ARG A 10 21.70 -36.05 -1.15
CA ARG A 10 21.02 -34.93 -0.49
C ARG A 10 21.61 -33.63 -0.99
N VAL A 11 20.82 -32.85 -1.72
CA VAL A 11 21.11 -31.44 -1.99
C VAL A 11 20.81 -30.64 -0.72
N ALA A 12 21.86 -30.09 -0.10
CA ALA A 12 21.76 -29.21 1.05
C ALA A 12 21.19 -27.85 0.61
N ALA A 13 20.00 -27.51 1.11
CA ALA A 13 19.45 -26.17 0.97
C ALA A 13 20.30 -25.18 1.77
N ARG A 14 21.02 -24.30 1.08
CA ARG A 14 21.65 -23.12 1.68
C ARG A 14 20.55 -22.15 2.12
N LYS A 15 20.28 -22.08 3.43
CA LYS A 15 19.58 -20.98 4.06
C LYS A 15 20.42 -19.72 3.88
N GLY A 16 19.97 -18.81 3.02
CA GLY A 16 20.44 -17.44 2.99
C GLY A 16 20.07 -16.77 4.30
N ALA A 17 21.08 -16.53 5.14
CA ALA A 17 20.92 -15.72 6.34
C ALA A 17 20.60 -14.27 5.90
N ALA A 18 19.41 -13.79 6.23
CA ALA A 18 19.11 -12.38 6.16
C ALA A 18 20.06 -11.68 7.15
N SER A 19 20.88 -10.76 6.63
CA SER A 19 21.77 -9.93 7.43
C SER A 19 20.92 -9.14 8.41
N ALA A 20 21.18 -9.31 9.72
CA ALA A 20 20.57 -8.53 10.78
C ALA A 20 20.92 -7.05 10.59
N PRO A 21 20.03 -6.11 10.92
CA PRO A 21 20.34 -4.68 10.89
C PRO A 21 21.48 -4.38 11.88
N ALA A 22 22.38 -3.46 11.48
CA ALA A 22 23.50 -3.03 12.30
C ALA A 22 23.05 -2.45 13.64
N PRO A 23 23.82 -2.59 14.73
CA PRO A 23 23.45 -2.13 16.05
C PRO A 23 23.30 -0.60 16.11
N LEU A 24 22.33 -0.15 16.91
CA LEU A 24 21.82 1.23 17.02
C LEU A 24 22.86 2.30 17.48
N ASP A 25 24.01 1.92 17.98
CA ASP A 25 25.00 2.85 18.55
C ASP A 25 25.83 3.64 17.50
N GLU A 26 25.96 3.17 16.29
CA GLU A 26 26.62 3.92 15.20
C GLU A 26 25.73 5.00 14.54
N GLN A 27 24.44 5.02 14.88
CA GLN A 27 23.47 5.91 14.26
C GLN A 27 23.32 7.28 14.97
N ALA A 28 23.78 7.42 16.19
CA ALA A 28 23.61 8.63 17.00
C ALA A 28 24.24 9.91 16.39
N PRO A 29 25.45 9.90 15.81
CA PRO A 29 26.03 11.07 15.16
C PRO A 29 25.29 11.49 13.88
N GLN A 30 24.72 10.52 13.16
CA GLN A 30 23.96 10.76 11.93
C GLN A 30 22.58 11.35 12.21
N ALA A 31 21.92 10.94 13.29
CA ALA A 31 20.59 11.46 13.66
C ALA A 31 20.62 12.98 13.93
N GLY A 32 21.63 13.50 14.61
CA GLY A 32 21.81 14.94 14.82
C GLY A 32 21.99 15.71 13.51
N HIS A 33 22.72 15.13 12.57
CA HIS A 33 22.95 15.72 11.25
C HIS A 33 21.64 15.80 10.43
N TYR A 34 20.84 14.75 10.39
CA TYR A 34 19.56 14.74 9.68
C TYR A 34 18.53 15.72 10.29
N ALA A 35 18.51 15.84 11.61
CA ALA A 35 17.63 16.81 12.28
C ALA A 35 17.99 18.25 11.91
N GLU A 36 19.29 18.59 11.86
CA GLU A 36 19.77 19.91 11.43
C GLU A 36 19.44 20.17 9.96
N LEU A 37 19.65 19.18 9.10
CA LEU A 37 19.29 19.28 7.68
C LEU A 37 17.80 19.55 7.51
N LEU A 38 16.94 18.78 8.18
CA LEU A 38 15.49 18.95 8.13
C LEU A 38 15.11 20.38 8.54
N ARG A 39 15.64 20.89 9.67
CA ARG A 39 15.38 22.23 10.16
C ARG A 39 15.76 23.32 9.13
N ARG A 40 16.89 23.15 8.45
CA ARG A 40 17.40 24.08 7.45
C ARG A 40 16.65 24.03 6.13
N MET A 41 16.21 22.84 5.69
CA MET A 41 15.63 22.63 4.38
C MET A 41 14.13 22.85 4.35
N LEU A 42 13.41 22.49 5.41
CA LEU A 42 11.95 22.54 5.48
C LEU A 42 11.36 23.93 5.14
N PRO A 43 11.90 25.08 5.64
CA PRO A 43 11.36 26.40 5.30
C PRO A 43 11.57 26.78 3.83
N LYS A 44 12.59 26.19 3.18
CA LYS A 44 12.98 26.52 1.80
C LYS A 44 12.24 25.68 0.76
N GLN A 45 11.61 24.58 1.18
CA GLN A 45 10.89 23.70 0.27
C GLN A 45 9.51 24.28 -0.05
N SER A 46 9.22 24.45 -1.33
CA SER A 46 7.91 24.90 -1.83
C SER A 46 6.93 23.75 -2.03
N GLN A 47 7.44 22.58 -2.44
CA GLN A 47 6.64 21.38 -2.71
C GLN A 47 6.31 20.62 -1.42
N THR A 48 5.16 19.96 -1.39
CA THR A 48 4.78 19.10 -0.25
C THR A 48 5.75 17.94 -0.08
N VAL A 49 6.20 17.32 -1.18
CA VAL A 49 7.19 16.24 -1.18
C VAL A 49 8.27 16.54 -2.21
N ALA A 50 9.53 16.46 -1.82
CA ALA A 50 10.66 16.62 -2.74
C ALA A 50 11.82 15.71 -2.35
N SER A 51 12.57 15.23 -3.35
CA SER A 51 13.83 14.53 -3.13
C SER A 51 15.00 15.50 -3.07
N HIS A 52 15.95 15.19 -2.21
CA HIS A 52 17.18 15.96 -2.04
C HIS A 52 18.38 15.01 -2.08
N ARG A 53 19.51 15.51 -2.57
CA ARG A 53 20.77 14.76 -2.60
C ARG A 53 21.65 15.25 -1.45
N LEU A 54 22.06 14.30 -0.59
CA LEU A 54 22.96 14.53 0.53
C LEU A 54 24.23 13.69 0.30
N GLY A 55 25.27 14.31 -0.28
CA GLY A 55 26.44 13.54 -0.73
C GLY A 55 26.02 12.49 -1.78
N ASN A 56 26.23 11.22 -1.44
CA ASN A 56 25.85 10.09 -2.30
C ASN A 56 24.43 9.55 -2.03
N GLU A 57 23.77 10.02 -0.99
CA GLU A 57 22.44 9.56 -0.62
C GLU A 57 21.35 10.43 -1.25
N ARG A 58 20.24 9.79 -1.63
CA ARG A 58 18.99 10.46 -1.92
C ARG A 58 18.08 10.33 -0.70
N VAL A 59 17.49 11.44 -0.30
CA VAL A 59 16.50 11.46 0.79
C VAL A 59 15.24 12.17 0.31
N TRP A 60 14.14 11.90 0.96
CA TRP A 60 12.85 12.54 0.68
C TRP A 60 12.44 13.41 1.86
N LEU A 61 12.12 14.67 1.57
CA LEU A 61 11.56 15.58 2.55
C LEU A 61 10.08 15.79 2.25
N LYS A 62 9.25 15.42 3.22
CA LYS A 62 7.80 15.65 3.19
C LYS A 62 7.47 16.79 4.15
N LYS A 63 6.77 17.79 3.62
CA LYS A 63 6.27 18.95 4.36
C LYS A 63 4.80 18.75 4.69
N ALA A 64 4.38 19.14 5.88
CA ALA A 64 2.98 19.12 6.26
C ALA A 64 2.12 19.83 5.22
N GLY A 65 1.13 19.12 4.71
CA GLY A 65 0.11 19.66 3.83
C GLY A 65 -0.86 20.59 4.59
N PRO A 66 -1.78 21.27 3.89
CA PRO A 66 -2.83 22.04 4.52
C PRO A 66 -3.73 21.13 5.37
N ARG A 67 -4.27 21.67 6.47
CA ARG A 67 -5.31 20.97 7.24
C ARG A 67 -6.54 20.76 6.35
N HIS A 68 -6.99 19.52 6.25
CA HIS A 68 -8.18 19.21 5.48
C HIS A 68 -9.44 19.56 6.26
N GLY A 69 -10.36 20.27 5.61
CA GLY A 69 -11.64 20.64 6.22
C GLY A 69 -12.50 19.38 6.50
N GLN A 70 -13.09 19.35 7.69
CA GLN A 70 -13.89 18.19 8.18
C GLN A 70 -15.12 17.87 7.31
N TRP A 71 -15.56 18.75 6.40
CA TRP A 71 -16.76 18.55 5.61
C TRP A 71 -16.67 17.35 4.64
N ARG A 72 -15.49 17.13 4.03
CA ARG A 72 -15.25 15.99 3.13
C ARG A 72 -15.38 14.66 3.87
N TYR A 73 -14.89 14.62 5.11
CA TYR A 73 -15.02 13.45 5.98
C TYR A 73 -16.48 13.20 6.38
N ARG A 74 -17.27 14.26 6.63
CA ARG A 74 -18.69 14.14 6.93
C ARG A 74 -19.48 13.54 5.77
N VAL A 75 -19.19 13.96 4.53
CA VAL A 75 -19.85 13.40 3.33
C VAL A 75 -19.48 11.92 3.15
N LEU A 76 -18.19 11.58 3.29
CA LEU A 76 -17.74 10.17 3.23
C LEU A 76 -18.33 9.35 4.37
N ALA A 77 -18.45 9.91 5.59
CA ALA A 77 -19.10 9.27 6.73
C ALA A 77 -20.59 8.99 6.48
N LEU A 78 -21.29 9.93 5.86
CA LEU A 78 -22.69 9.74 5.48
C LEU A 78 -22.84 8.62 4.45
N ILE A 79 -21.95 8.56 3.45
CA ILE A 79 -21.93 7.48 2.44
C ILE A 79 -21.60 6.13 3.10
N ALA A 80 -20.58 6.08 3.94
CA ALA A 80 -20.22 4.86 4.69
C ALA A 80 -21.36 4.40 5.61
N GLY A 81 -22.02 5.34 6.30
CA GLY A 81 -23.18 5.08 7.13
C GLY A 81 -24.39 4.59 6.33
N ALA A 82 -24.69 5.21 5.20
CA ALA A 82 -25.77 4.79 4.29
C ALA A 82 -25.50 3.38 3.73
N LEU A 83 -24.24 3.03 3.46
CA LEU A 83 -23.81 1.71 3.04
C LEU A 83 -23.72 0.71 4.21
N ARG A 84 -23.78 1.18 5.45
CA ARG A 84 -23.51 0.39 6.67
C ARG A 84 -22.20 -0.41 6.55
N LEU A 85 -21.18 0.22 6.01
CA LEU A 85 -19.84 -0.33 5.82
C LEU A 85 -18.87 0.42 6.74
N ASP A 86 -18.64 -0.14 7.92
CA ASP A 86 -17.69 0.43 8.89
C ASP A 86 -16.28 0.54 8.30
N VAL A 87 -15.92 -0.39 7.42
CA VAL A 87 -14.65 -0.40 6.66
C VAL A 87 -14.43 0.86 5.82
N LEU A 88 -15.51 1.51 5.34
CA LEU A 88 -15.44 2.74 4.56
C LEU A 88 -15.61 4.00 5.43
N ARG A 89 -15.68 3.87 6.76
CA ARG A 89 -15.70 5.04 7.64
C ARG A 89 -14.48 5.91 7.35
N PRO A 90 -14.67 7.22 7.25
CA PRO A 90 -13.54 8.13 7.10
C PRO A 90 -12.60 7.99 8.30
N VAL A 91 -11.35 7.74 8.01
CA VAL A 91 -10.28 7.83 9.01
C VAL A 91 -9.97 9.29 9.23
N PRO A 92 -9.93 9.77 10.47
CA PRO A 92 -9.52 11.13 10.73
C PRO A 92 -8.10 11.34 10.19
N ASN A 93 -7.98 12.16 9.16
CA ASN A 93 -6.69 12.70 8.72
C ASN A 93 -6.74 14.21 8.97
N PRO A 94 -6.25 14.68 10.11
CA PRO A 94 -6.31 16.09 10.47
C PRO A 94 -5.43 16.96 9.56
N GLY A 95 -4.52 16.36 8.80
CA GLY A 95 -3.54 17.08 8.01
C GLY A 95 -2.53 17.81 8.88
N GLY A 96 -1.74 18.68 8.28
CA GLY A 96 -0.78 19.48 9.01
C GLY A 96 0.29 18.65 9.74
N SER A 97 0.75 19.13 10.89
CA SER A 97 1.81 18.45 11.65
C SER A 97 1.40 17.09 12.21
N GLU A 98 0.11 16.86 12.44
CA GLU A 98 -0.38 15.59 12.98
C GLU A 98 -0.27 14.46 11.96
N ALA A 99 -0.55 14.73 10.68
CA ALA A 99 -0.34 13.75 9.60
C ALA A 99 1.14 13.34 9.48
N ILE A 100 2.07 14.29 9.68
CA ILE A 100 3.51 14.00 9.70
C ILE A 100 3.87 13.06 10.85
N LEU A 101 3.34 13.28 12.05
CA LEU A 101 3.60 12.43 13.21
C LEU A 101 3.00 11.03 13.04
N ILE A 102 1.78 10.95 12.48
CA ILE A 102 1.14 9.67 12.15
C ILE A 102 2.02 8.89 11.16
N GLU A 103 2.43 9.53 10.07
CA GLU A 103 3.26 8.87 9.06
C GLU A 103 4.60 8.41 9.63
N ALA A 104 5.29 9.24 10.41
CA ALA A 104 6.55 8.86 11.05
C ALA A 104 6.41 7.66 11.98
N ARG A 105 5.33 7.62 12.80
CA ARG A 105 5.02 6.48 13.65
C ARG A 105 4.74 5.23 12.82
N ARG A 106 3.87 5.32 11.81
CA ARG A 106 3.49 4.19 10.96
C ARG A 106 4.69 3.61 10.20
N LEU A 107 5.58 4.46 9.69
CA LEU A 107 6.81 4.02 9.03
C LEU A 107 7.71 3.21 9.98
N ARG A 108 7.85 3.62 11.24
CA ARG A 108 8.62 2.86 12.24
C ARG A 108 7.96 1.51 12.54
N GLU A 109 6.66 1.50 12.86
CA GLU A 109 5.90 0.28 13.16
C GLU A 109 5.99 -0.74 12.01
N LEU A 110 5.82 -0.29 10.77
CA LEU A 110 5.87 -1.16 9.60
C LEU A 110 7.31 -1.63 9.31
N GLY A 111 8.31 -0.78 9.53
CA GLY A 111 9.71 -1.15 9.43
C GLY A 111 10.11 -2.21 10.47
N GLU A 112 9.66 -2.07 11.72
CA GLU A 112 9.84 -3.06 12.80
C GLU A 112 9.14 -4.39 12.48
N ALA A 113 8.00 -4.35 11.79
CA ALA A 113 7.32 -5.54 11.26
C ALA A 113 8.03 -6.17 10.04
N GLY A 114 9.20 -5.66 9.64
CA GLY A 114 10.01 -6.18 8.54
C GLY A 114 9.47 -5.84 7.16
N LEU A 115 8.64 -4.80 7.05
CA LEU A 115 8.14 -4.34 5.76
C LEU A 115 9.09 -3.32 5.11
N ARG A 116 9.13 -3.29 3.80
CA ARG A 116 9.95 -2.35 3.03
C ARG A 116 9.26 -0.99 2.97
N VAL A 117 9.59 -0.13 3.90
CA VAL A 117 9.12 1.26 3.98
C VAL A 117 10.31 2.22 4.08
N PRO A 118 10.15 3.50 3.76
CA PRO A 118 11.18 4.50 4.02
C PRO A 118 11.56 4.55 5.51
N VAL A 119 12.85 4.62 5.79
CA VAL A 119 13.35 4.83 7.15
C VAL A 119 13.18 6.29 7.53
N VAL A 120 12.63 6.56 8.70
CA VAL A 120 12.55 7.92 9.25
C VAL A 120 13.94 8.36 9.70
N LEU A 121 14.51 9.33 9.00
CA LEU A 121 15.84 9.88 9.31
C LEU A 121 15.77 11.05 10.30
N ALA A 122 14.76 11.89 10.17
CA ALA A 122 14.44 12.96 11.12
C ALA A 122 12.97 13.36 10.99
N GLU A 123 12.40 13.85 12.10
CA GLU A 123 11.06 14.42 12.13
C GLU A 123 11.03 15.68 12.99
N GLN A 124 10.13 16.61 12.63
CA GLN A 124 9.77 17.76 13.45
C GLN A 124 8.33 18.19 13.13
N PRO A 125 7.70 19.04 13.96
CA PRO A 125 6.39 19.57 13.62
C PRO A 125 6.38 20.18 12.21
N GLY A 126 5.58 19.59 11.33
CA GLY A 126 5.43 20.04 9.95
C GLY A 126 6.41 19.48 8.91
N GLY A 127 7.34 18.60 9.29
CA GLY A 127 8.26 18.00 8.32
C GLY A 127 8.82 16.65 8.70
N LEU A 128 9.03 15.79 7.70
CA LEU A 128 9.57 14.44 7.81
C LEU A 128 10.67 14.24 6.77
N LEU A 129 11.84 13.81 7.21
CA LEU A 129 12.96 13.42 6.34
C LEU A 129 13.04 11.88 6.35
N MET A 130 13.05 11.29 5.17
CA MET A 130 12.99 9.85 4.97
C MET A 130 14.05 9.36 4.01
N SER A 131 14.47 8.10 4.16
CA SER A 131 15.36 7.43 3.21
C SER A 131 14.66 7.20 1.85
N ASP A 132 15.48 7.02 0.80
CA ASP A 132 15.02 6.65 -0.52
C ASP A 132 14.92 5.13 -0.66
N LEU A 133 13.75 4.61 -0.98
CA LEU A 133 13.53 3.18 -1.24
C LEU A 133 14.31 2.67 -2.45
N GLY A 134 14.62 3.55 -3.40
CA GLY A 134 15.38 3.24 -4.60
C GLY A 134 16.89 3.19 -4.40
N GLN A 135 17.39 3.61 -3.23
CA GLN A 135 18.83 3.70 -2.95
C GLN A 135 19.58 4.47 -4.06
N GLY A 136 19.02 5.61 -4.46
CA GLY A 136 19.54 6.46 -5.52
C GLY A 136 19.11 6.06 -6.93
N ARG A 137 18.56 4.87 -7.16
CA ARG A 137 17.96 4.43 -8.43
C ARG A 137 16.48 4.78 -8.49
N ALA A 138 15.88 4.71 -9.67
CA ALA A 138 14.45 4.95 -9.83
C ALA A 138 13.62 3.77 -9.25
N THR A 139 12.55 4.10 -8.55
CA THR A 139 11.46 3.18 -8.21
C THR A 139 10.33 3.37 -9.21
N VAL A 140 9.54 2.33 -9.44
CA VAL A 140 8.38 2.37 -10.35
C VAL A 140 7.14 2.02 -9.53
N SER A 141 6.11 2.86 -9.55
CA SER A 141 4.87 2.54 -8.86
C SER A 141 4.17 1.33 -9.48
N VAL A 142 3.38 0.59 -8.68
CA VAL A 142 2.54 -0.49 -9.22
C VAL A 142 1.56 0.06 -10.26
N LEU A 143 1.07 1.30 -10.10
CA LEU A 143 0.26 1.97 -11.13
C LEU A 143 0.97 2.03 -12.48
N GLU A 144 2.20 2.58 -12.53
CA GLU A 144 3.00 2.68 -13.76
C GLU A 144 3.28 1.28 -14.35
N ARG A 145 3.58 0.31 -13.48
CA ARG A 145 3.81 -1.08 -13.89
C ARG A 145 2.57 -1.69 -14.52
N LEU A 146 1.38 -1.46 -13.95
CA LEU A 146 0.10 -1.93 -14.49
C LEU A 146 -0.23 -1.26 -15.83
N GLU A 147 0.05 0.04 -15.99
CA GLU A 147 -0.16 0.75 -17.24
C GLU A 147 0.75 0.21 -18.35
N GLN A 148 2.03 -0.03 -18.06
CA GLN A 148 2.97 -0.67 -18.98
C GLN A 148 2.54 -2.09 -19.33
N ALA A 149 2.13 -2.89 -18.34
CA ALA A 149 1.68 -4.26 -18.54
C ALA A 149 0.37 -4.34 -19.33
N ALA A 150 -0.53 -3.37 -19.15
CA ALA A 150 -1.77 -3.28 -19.93
C ALA A 150 -1.50 -3.07 -21.43
N ALA A 151 -0.47 -2.29 -21.77
CA ALA A 151 -0.04 -2.11 -23.16
C ALA A 151 0.57 -3.39 -23.77
N ALA A 152 1.15 -4.27 -22.95
CA ALA A 152 1.71 -5.56 -23.38
C ALA A 152 0.65 -6.68 -23.50
N GLY A 153 -0.54 -6.49 -22.93
CA GLY A 153 -1.67 -7.40 -23.06
C GLY A 153 -2.24 -7.95 -21.74
N PRO A 154 -3.37 -8.68 -21.81
CA PRO A 154 -4.12 -9.13 -20.63
C PRO A 154 -3.32 -10.02 -19.68
N ALA A 155 -2.51 -10.94 -20.19
CA ALA A 155 -1.70 -11.83 -19.36
C ALA A 155 -0.65 -11.09 -18.53
N SER A 156 0.05 -10.12 -19.17
CA SER A 156 1.03 -9.26 -18.50
C SER A 156 0.38 -8.39 -17.43
N LEU A 157 -0.79 -7.82 -17.75
CA LEU A 157 -1.55 -7.02 -16.77
C LEU A 157 -1.95 -7.85 -15.55
N LEU A 158 -2.47 -9.07 -15.75
CA LEU A 158 -2.87 -9.94 -14.65
C LEU A 158 -1.68 -10.37 -13.78
N ALA A 159 -0.52 -10.65 -14.39
CA ALA A 159 0.70 -10.95 -13.64
C ALA A 159 1.11 -9.77 -12.75
N ALA A 160 1.21 -8.55 -13.33
CA ALA A 160 1.56 -7.35 -12.57
C ALA A 160 0.51 -7.00 -11.49
N TRP A 161 -0.77 -7.25 -11.74
CA TRP A 161 -1.84 -7.04 -10.77
C TRP A 161 -1.74 -8.02 -9.61
N ARG A 162 -1.39 -9.27 -9.89
CA ARG A 162 -1.16 -10.30 -8.88
C ARG A 162 0.00 -9.95 -7.96
N ASP A 163 1.11 -9.42 -8.49
CA ASP A 163 2.25 -8.98 -7.67
C ASP A 163 1.82 -8.00 -6.57
N GLY A 164 0.92 -7.06 -6.88
CA GLY A 164 0.37 -6.13 -5.90
C GLY A 164 -0.56 -6.80 -4.88
N LEU A 165 -1.36 -7.79 -5.30
CA LEU A 165 -2.17 -8.60 -4.37
C LEU A 165 -1.29 -9.39 -3.41
N ASP A 166 -0.27 -10.08 -3.93
CA ASP A 166 0.66 -10.88 -3.14
C ASP A 166 1.44 -10.01 -2.14
N ALA A 167 1.81 -8.78 -2.56
CA ALA A 167 2.45 -7.81 -1.66
C ALA A 167 1.53 -7.40 -0.50
N ILE A 168 0.25 -7.13 -0.74
CA ILE A 168 -0.74 -6.82 0.31
C ILE A 168 -0.95 -8.04 1.21
N ALA A 169 -1.08 -9.24 0.65
CA ALA A 169 -1.21 -10.48 1.43
C ALA A 169 0.00 -10.68 2.35
N ALA A 170 1.22 -10.40 1.87
CA ALA A 170 2.43 -10.50 2.67
C ALA A 170 2.47 -9.50 3.84
N VAL A 171 1.87 -8.32 3.70
CA VAL A 171 1.66 -7.36 4.80
C VAL A 171 0.69 -7.92 5.83
N HIS A 172 -0.45 -8.43 5.37
CA HIS A 172 -1.51 -8.98 6.23
C HIS A 172 -1.05 -10.22 7.00
N ALA A 173 -0.23 -11.07 6.38
CA ALA A 173 0.36 -12.25 7.02
C ALA A 173 1.29 -11.89 8.22
N ARG A 174 1.80 -10.65 8.28
CA ARG A 174 2.57 -10.11 9.42
C ARG A 174 1.68 -9.47 10.49
N GLY A 175 0.35 -9.58 10.38
CA GLY A 175 -0.58 -8.92 11.29
C GLY A 175 -0.59 -7.39 11.12
N ALA A 176 -0.13 -6.89 10.00
CA ALA A 176 -0.08 -5.46 9.67
C ALA A 176 -1.16 -5.06 8.64
N TYR A 177 -1.23 -3.76 8.34
CA TYR A 177 -2.09 -3.15 7.32
C TYR A 177 -1.41 -1.90 6.76
N LEU A 178 -1.84 -1.43 5.59
CA LEU A 178 -1.19 -0.32 4.86
C LEU A 178 -1.90 1.03 4.99
N SER A 179 -3.09 1.12 5.55
CA SER A 179 -3.94 2.32 5.59
C SER A 179 -4.59 2.67 4.24
N GLN A 180 -3.82 2.81 3.18
CA GLN A 180 -4.27 3.13 1.82
C GLN A 180 -3.44 2.35 0.79
N ALA A 181 -3.78 1.08 0.58
CA ALA A 181 -3.11 0.21 -0.40
C ALA A 181 -3.52 0.54 -1.85
N PHE A 182 -3.42 1.82 -2.26
CA PHE A 182 -3.60 2.19 -3.65
C PHE A 182 -2.39 1.77 -4.49
N ASP A 183 -2.60 1.46 -5.75
CA ASP A 183 -1.57 1.07 -6.72
C ASP A 183 -0.39 2.05 -6.82
N ARG A 184 -0.63 3.35 -6.61
CA ARG A 184 0.41 4.38 -6.59
C ARG A 184 1.27 4.38 -5.32
N ASN A 185 0.77 3.81 -4.22
CA ASN A 185 1.43 3.78 -2.91
C ASN A 185 2.28 2.50 -2.71
N LEU A 186 2.20 1.56 -3.63
CA LEU A 186 3.05 0.38 -3.73
C LEU A 186 4.10 0.64 -4.81
N VAL A 187 5.38 0.47 -4.48
CA VAL A 187 6.49 0.80 -5.39
C VAL A 187 7.44 -0.37 -5.55
N HIS A 188 7.78 -0.71 -6.80
CA HIS A 188 8.83 -1.67 -7.10
C HIS A 188 10.19 -1.03 -6.85
N CYS A 189 10.93 -1.58 -5.90
CA CYS A 189 12.31 -1.21 -5.63
C CYS A 189 13.27 -1.88 -6.63
N PRO A 190 14.49 -1.35 -6.81
CA PRO A 190 15.45 -1.88 -7.77
C PRO A 190 15.92 -3.32 -7.53
N ASP A 191 15.72 -3.84 -6.34
CA ASP A 191 15.98 -5.23 -5.93
C ASP A 191 14.80 -6.19 -6.19
N GLY A 192 13.72 -5.69 -6.80
CA GLY A 192 12.52 -6.47 -7.10
C GLY A 192 11.51 -6.58 -5.95
N VAL A 193 11.84 -6.04 -4.78
CA VAL A 193 10.91 -6.02 -3.63
C VAL A 193 9.92 -4.87 -3.78
N ILE A 194 8.65 -5.12 -3.41
CA ILE A 194 7.66 -4.04 -3.32
C ILE A 194 7.82 -3.33 -1.98
N GLY A 195 7.99 -2.00 -2.05
CA GLY A 195 7.97 -1.10 -0.91
C GLY A 195 6.65 -0.33 -0.83
N TYR A 196 6.41 0.29 0.32
CA TYR A 196 5.15 0.97 0.63
C TYR A 196 5.42 2.40 1.10
N ILE A 197 4.59 3.34 0.67
CA ILE A 197 4.71 4.77 0.96
C ILE A 197 3.34 5.38 1.30
N ASP A 198 3.36 6.58 1.88
CA ASP A 198 2.17 7.44 2.10
C ASP A 198 1.25 6.95 3.22
N PHE A 199 1.67 7.17 4.47
CA PHE A 199 0.99 6.73 5.68
C PHE A 199 0.43 7.90 6.52
N GLU A 200 -0.12 8.94 5.88
CA GLU A 200 -0.64 10.14 6.53
C GLU A 200 -1.87 9.91 7.42
N ASP A 201 -2.56 8.79 7.25
CA ASP A 201 -3.68 8.36 8.09
C ASP A 201 -3.44 6.99 8.73
N ASP A 202 -4.10 6.76 9.85
CA ASP A 202 -4.02 5.49 10.56
C ASP A 202 -5.43 4.98 10.87
N PRO A 203 -5.97 4.09 10.03
CA PRO A 203 -7.30 3.52 10.27
C PRO A 203 -7.38 2.69 11.55
N GLY A 204 -6.26 2.15 12.05
CA GLY A 204 -6.22 1.40 13.30
C GLY A 204 -6.58 2.22 14.54
N MET A 205 -6.56 3.55 14.45
CA MET A 205 -7.08 4.42 15.51
C MET A 205 -8.62 4.34 15.68
N ALA A 206 -9.34 3.86 14.66
CA ALA A 206 -10.80 3.82 14.64
C ALA A 206 -11.39 2.44 14.26
N LEU A 207 -10.59 1.56 13.68
CA LEU A 207 -11.00 0.28 13.14
C LEU A 207 -10.15 -0.85 13.73
N GLY A 208 -10.70 -2.06 13.79
CA GLY A 208 -9.94 -3.25 14.12
C GLY A 208 -9.04 -3.71 12.97
N LEU A 209 -8.11 -4.62 13.26
CA LEU A 209 -7.14 -5.14 12.28
C LEU A 209 -7.83 -5.69 11.02
N ALA A 210 -8.87 -6.51 11.19
CA ALA A 210 -9.57 -7.11 10.07
C ALA A 210 -10.23 -6.06 9.16
N GLU A 211 -10.81 -5.00 9.73
CA GLU A 211 -11.37 -3.88 8.99
C GLU A 211 -10.30 -3.10 8.23
N CYS A 212 -9.13 -2.87 8.84
CA CYS A 212 -8.00 -2.23 8.19
C CYS A 212 -7.50 -3.05 6.99
N GLN A 213 -7.37 -4.37 7.14
CA GLN A 213 -6.97 -5.27 6.07
C GLN A 213 -8.00 -5.33 4.93
N VAL A 214 -9.29 -5.35 5.25
CA VAL A 214 -10.35 -5.25 4.22
C VAL A 214 -10.27 -3.92 3.47
N ARG A 215 -9.99 -2.82 4.18
CA ARG A 215 -9.80 -1.50 3.58
C ARG A 215 -8.64 -1.50 2.57
N ASP A 216 -7.54 -2.17 2.87
CA ASP A 216 -6.42 -2.32 1.94
C ASP A 216 -6.84 -3.05 0.67
N TRP A 217 -7.52 -4.19 0.78
CA TRP A 217 -8.05 -4.92 -0.37
C TRP A 217 -8.98 -4.08 -1.24
N LEU A 218 -9.91 -3.37 -0.62
CA LEU A 218 -10.86 -2.51 -1.34
C LEU A 218 -10.18 -1.30 -1.98
N SER A 219 -9.15 -0.73 -1.35
CA SER A 219 -8.37 0.39 -1.89
C SER A 219 -7.59 -0.02 -3.13
N TYR A 220 -6.93 -1.18 -3.09
CA TYR A 220 -6.23 -1.73 -4.25
C TYR A 220 -7.19 -2.04 -5.40
N LEU A 221 -8.30 -2.72 -5.10
CA LEU A 221 -9.32 -2.98 -6.10
C LEU A 221 -9.89 -1.69 -6.69
N HIS A 222 -10.17 -0.68 -5.85
CA HIS A 222 -10.68 0.61 -6.31
C HIS A 222 -9.75 1.29 -7.32
N SER A 223 -8.43 1.28 -7.06
CA SER A 223 -7.47 1.94 -7.95
C SER A 223 -7.26 1.18 -9.26
N THR A 224 -7.32 -0.16 -9.23
CA THR A 224 -6.98 -1.04 -10.36
C THR A 224 -8.18 -1.57 -11.15
N ALA A 225 -9.40 -1.47 -10.61
CA ALA A 225 -10.60 -2.11 -11.17
C ALA A 225 -10.90 -1.77 -12.63
N MET A 226 -10.58 -0.56 -13.06
CA MET A 226 -10.86 -0.15 -14.45
C MET A 226 -9.99 -0.92 -15.45
N LEU A 227 -8.71 -1.12 -15.13
CA LEU A 227 -7.76 -1.88 -15.96
C LEU A 227 -8.13 -3.37 -15.97
N VAL A 228 -8.29 -3.95 -14.80
CA VAL A 228 -8.58 -5.39 -14.63
C VAL A 228 -9.90 -5.78 -15.30
N ARG A 229 -10.94 -4.97 -15.15
CA ARG A 229 -12.24 -5.22 -15.77
C ARG A 229 -12.18 -5.22 -17.31
N ALA A 230 -11.32 -4.39 -17.88
CA ALA A 230 -11.16 -4.29 -19.33
C ALA A 230 -10.39 -5.48 -19.93
N ALA A 231 -9.46 -6.06 -19.16
CA ALA A 231 -8.55 -7.09 -19.63
C ALA A 231 -9.12 -8.52 -19.52
N ALA A 232 -9.26 -9.04 -18.30
CA ALA A 232 -9.64 -10.43 -18.06
C ALA A 232 -10.32 -10.61 -16.68
N PRO A 233 -11.57 -10.17 -16.53
CA PRO A 233 -12.24 -10.15 -15.22
C PRO A 233 -12.49 -11.53 -14.61
N GLN A 234 -12.46 -12.61 -15.41
CA GLN A 234 -12.63 -13.99 -14.90
C GLN A 234 -11.33 -14.49 -14.27
N ALA A 235 -10.20 -14.41 -14.97
CA ALA A 235 -8.90 -14.79 -14.43
C ALA A 235 -8.50 -13.92 -13.22
N ALA A 236 -8.92 -12.66 -13.20
CA ALA A 236 -8.76 -11.79 -12.03
C ALA A 236 -9.53 -12.30 -10.81
N ALA A 237 -10.70 -12.92 -10.99
CA ALA A 237 -11.44 -13.53 -9.87
C ALA A 237 -10.66 -14.68 -9.24
N GLU A 238 -10.04 -15.52 -10.05
CA GLU A 238 -9.23 -16.64 -9.58
C GLU A 238 -8.04 -16.15 -8.73
N HIS A 239 -7.31 -15.15 -9.22
CA HIS A 239 -6.22 -14.54 -8.46
C HIS A 239 -6.72 -13.87 -7.17
N TRP A 240 -7.82 -13.13 -7.23
CA TRP A 240 -8.43 -12.48 -6.07
C TRP A 240 -8.79 -13.48 -4.97
N HIS A 241 -9.45 -14.59 -5.32
CA HIS A 241 -9.82 -15.59 -4.35
C HIS A 241 -8.62 -16.40 -3.85
N ALA A 242 -7.63 -16.67 -4.71
CA ALA A 242 -6.43 -17.39 -4.33
C ALA A 242 -5.62 -16.66 -3.26
N VAL A 243 -5.39 -15.35 -3.41
CA VAL A 243 -4.62 -14.57 -2.41
C VAL A 243 -5.37 -14.37 -1.09
N GLN A 244 -6.69 -14.51 -1.10
CA GLN A 244 -7.51 -14.39 0.11
C GLN A 244 -7.74 -15.74 0.81
N ALA A 245 -7.31 -16.85 0.21
CA ALA A 245 -7.48 -18.17 0.82
C ALA A 245 -6.82 -18.26 2.20
N ASP A 246 -5.66 -17.61 2.37
CA ASP A 246 -4.90 -17.58 3.62
C ASP A 246 -5.31 -16.41 4.55
N ALA A 247 -6.25 -15.56 4.15
CA ALA A 247 -6.78 -14.51 5.01
C ALA A 247 -7.66 -15.10 6.13
N SER A 248 -7.76 -14.41 7.27
CA SER A 248 -8.64 -14.82 8.35
C SER A 248 -10.11 -14.85 7.91
N ASP A 249 -10.92 -15.73 8.54
CA ASP A 249 -12.36 -15.80 8.30
C ASP A 249 -13.02 -14.42 8.46
N ALA A 250 -12.61 -13.68 9.47
CA ALA A 250 -13.11 -12.34 9.73
C ALA A 250 -12.86 -11.37 8.56
N VAL A 251 -11.72 -11.47 7.87
CA VAL A 251 -11.42 -10.66 6.67
C VAL A 251 -12.27 -11.14 5.50
N ARG A 252 -12.34 -12.45 5.25
CA ARG A 252 -13.12 -13.02 4.13
C ARG A 252 -14.62 -12.67 4.23
N GLU A 253 -15.21 -12.84 5.42
CA GLU A 253 -16.61 -12.50 5.68
C GLU A 253 -16.90 -11.01 5.47
N ARG A 254 -16.00 -10.13 5.95
CA ARG A 254 -16.17 -8.68 5.78
C ARG A 254 -16.03 -8.24 4.33
N ILE A 255 -15.13 -8.86 3.54
CA ILE A 255 -15.04 -8.59 2.10
C ILE A 255 -16.32 -9.02 1.39
N ALA A 256 -16.84 -10.23 1.69
CA ALA A 256 -18.08 -10.71 1.10
C ALA A 256 -19.27 -9.82 1.48
N HIS A 257 -19.35 -9.39 2.75
CA HIS A 257 -20.34 -8.42 3.20
C HIS A 257 -20.23 -7.08 2.46
N ALA A 258 -19.01 -6.55 2.31
CA ALA A 258 -18.75 -5.33 1.55
C ALA A 258 -19.21 -5.48 0.09
N ALA A 259 -18.90 -6.60 -0.56
CA ALA A 259 -19.34 -6.88 -1.91
C ALA A 259 -20.87 -6.84 -2.06
N GLN A 260 -21.60 -7.45 -1.14
CA GLN A 260 -23.07 -7.44 -1.11
C GLN A 260 -23.62 -6.01 -0.93
N ARG A 261 -23.07 -5.26 0.03
CA ARG A 261 -23.52 -3.88 0.33
C ARG A 261 -23.20 -2.91 -0.81
N MET A 262 -22.09 -3.11 -1.50
CA MET A 262 -21.67 -2.28 -2.64
C MET A 262 -22.38 -2.66 -3.95
N ARG A 263 -23.18 -3.73 -3.97
CA ARG A 263 -23.79 -4.27 -5.20
C ARG A 263 -24.54 -3.22 -6.04
N TRP A 264 -25.27 -2.31 -5.40
CA TRP A 264 -26.03 -1.28 -6.10
C TRP A 264 -25.14 -0.22 -6.78
N LEU A 265 -23.90 -0.02 -6.32
CA LEU A 265 -22.94 0.92 -6.91
C LEU A 265 -22.56 0.55 -8.36
N ARG A 266 -22.80 -0.70 -8.79
CA ARG A 266 -22.61 -1.13 -10.18
C ARG A 266 -23.47 -0.37 -11.17
N HIS A 267 -24.56 0.24 -10.71
CA HIS A 267 -25.49 1.02 -11.51
C HIS A 267 -25.16 2.52 -11.61
N LEU A 268 -24.10 2.97 -10.90
CA LEU A 268 -23.63 4.35 -11.00
C LEU A 268 -23.38 4.74 -12.47
N PRO A 269 -23.55 6.02 -12.81
CA PRO A 269 -23.34 6.50 -14.18
C PRO A 269 -21.92 6.20 -14.70
N SER A 270 -21.80 5.90 -16.00
CA SER A 270 -20.51 5.59 -16.65
C SER A 270 -19.89 6.76 -17.40
N GLY A 271 -20.60 7.86 -17.53
CA GLY A 271 -20.14 9.01 -18.30
C GLY A 271 -18.95 9.72 -17.68
N ARG A 272 -18.01 10.20 -18.50
CA ARG A 272 -16.81 10.94 -18.04
C ARG A 272 -17.17 12.19 -17.22
N ARG A 273 -18.33 12.79 -17.42
CA ARG A 273 -18.85 13.95 -16.66
C ARG A 273 -19.01 13.70 -15.15
N TRP A 274 -19.10 12.43 -14.73
CA TRP A 274 -19.26 12.05 -13.32
C TRP A 274 -17.92 11.85 -12.58
N GLY A 275 -16.81 12.07 -13.27
CA GLY A 275 -15.47 11.96 -12.72
C GLY A 275 -14.91 10.54 -12.69
N ARG A 276 -13.58 10.46 -12.58
CA ARG A 276 -12.85 9.18 -12.58
C ARG A 276 -13.18 8.31 -11.35
N ASP A 277 -13.38 8.93 -10.20
CA ASP A 277 -13.65 8.18 -8.96
C ASP A 277 -15.00 7.45 -9.01
N THR A 278 -16.06 8.07 -9.57
CA THR A 278 -17.33 7.39 -9.80
C THR A 278 -17.16 6.18 -10.73
N GLN A 279 -16.33 6.30 -11.76
CA GLN A 279 -16.06 5.20 -12.67
C GLN A 279 -15.30 4.06 -12.00
N ARG A 280 -14.32 4.38 -11.14
CA ARG A 280 -13.56 3.40 -10.33
C ARG A 280 -14.48 2.67 -9.35
N VAL A 281 -15.29 3.40 -8.59
CA VAL A 281 -16.27 2.82 -7.66
C VAL A 281 -17.23 1.87 -8.40
N ARG A 282 -17.76 2.30 -9.55
CA ARG A 282 -18.63 1.45 -10.37
C ARG A 282 -17.91 0.22 -10.91
N ALA A 283 -16.65 0.34 -11.34
CA ALA A 283 -15.87 -0.78 -11.84
C ALA A 283 -15.59 -1.80 -10.72
N SER A 284 -15.18 -1.35 -9.52
CA SER A 284 -14.96 -2.18 -8.34
C SER A 284 -16.23 -2.93 -7.94
N ALA A 285 -17.37 -2.23 -7.86
CA ALA A 285 -18.66 -2.82 -7.52
C ALA A 285 -19.10 -3.89 -8.54
N ARG A 286 -18.80 -3.70 -9.82
CA ARG A 286 -19.08 -4.69 -10.88
C ARG A 286 -18.22 -5.93 -10.74
N LEU A 287 -16.93 -5.78 -10.46
CA LEU A 287 -16.02 -6.91 -10.23
C LEU A 287 -16.44 -7.68 -8.98
N LEU A 288 -16.61 -7.00 -7.84
CA LEU A 288 -17.05 -7.63 -6.60
C LEU A 288 -18.41 -8.33 -6.75
N ASN A 289 -19.39 -7.68 -7.40
CA ASN A 289 -20.67 -8.33 -7.66
C ASN A 289 -20.51 -9.61 -8.49
N ARG A 290 -19.66 -9.60 -9.53
CA ARG A 290 -19.42 -10.79 -10.36
C ARG A 290 -18.73 -11.92 -9.57
N TRP A 291 -17.79 -11.56 -8.69
CA TRP A 291 -16.98 -12.53 -7.94
C TRP A 291 -17.71 -13.13 -6.74
N TYR A 292 -18.67 -12.38 -6.15
CA TYR A 292 -19.43 -12.79 -4.96
C TYR A 292 -20.93 -12.99 -5.22
N SER A 293 -21.38 -12.95 -6.48
CA SER A 293 -22.74 -13.34 -6.84
C SER A 293 -22.77 -14.86 -7.04
N ARG A 294 -23.23 -15.53 -6.01
CA ARG A 294 -23.76 -16.91 -6.11
C ARG A 294 -25.26 -16.86 -5.84
#